data_963f8f0e602ac3d805548f04d04c89a6
#
_entry.id   963f8f0e602ac3d805548f04d04c89a6
#
_cell.length_a   1.000
_cell.length_b   1.000
_cell.length_c   1.000
_cell.angle_alpha   90.00
_cell.angle_beta   90.00
_cell.angle_gamma   90.00
#
_symmetry.space_group_name_H-M   'P 1'
#
loop_
_entity.id
_entity.type
_entity.pdbx_description
1 polymer ?
#
loop_
_entity_poly.entity_id
_entity_poly.type
_entity_poly.pdbx_seq_one_letter_code
_entity_poly.pdbx_strand_id
1 'polypeptide(L)' 'MEEAKKLFESYFCRSFSENTMYVSLSPKDEIIIGNICNDFELDFAIGSNHFTLYEKEK' A
#
# COMPACT_ATOMS: atom_id res chain seq x y z
N MET A 1 -8.51 -6.00 4.04
CA MET A 1 -7.94 -4.97 3.17
C MET A 1 -8.36 -3.54 3.52
N GLU A 2 -9.59 -3.33 3.95
CA GLU A 2 -10.07 -1.97 4.27
C GLU A 2 -9.28 -1.30 5.39
N GLU A 3 -8.91 -2.05 6.43
CA GLU A 3 -8.13 -1.47 7.53
C GLU A 3 -6.73 -1.06 7.06
N ALA A 4 -6.10 -1.88 6.22
CA ALA A 4 -4.79 -1.55 5.67
C ALA A 4 -4.87 -0.30 4.80
N LYS A 5 -5.92 -0.20 3.97
CA LYS A 5 -6.13 0.99 3.14
C LYS A 5 -6.25 2.25 4.00
N LYS A 6 -6.98 2.18 5.10
CA LYS A 6 -7.13 3.33 6.01
C LYS A 6 -5.78 3.77 6.58
N LEU A 7 -4.94 2.83 6.96
CA LEU A 7 -3.61 3.15 7.45
C LEU A 7 -2.77 3.84 6.39
N PHE A 8 -2.77 3.31 5.18
CA PHE A 8 -2.04 3.92 4.08
C PHE A 8 -2.57 5.31 3.74
N GLU A 9 -3.89 5.47 3.72
CA GLU A 9 -4.49 6.77 3.44
C GLU A 9 -4.11 7.81 4.48
N SER A 10 -4.05 7.40 5.74
CA SER A 10 -3.61 8.29 6.82
C SER A 10 -2.13 8.64 6.68
N TYR A 11 -1.29 7.65 6.39
CA TYR A 11 0.15 7.87 6.29
C TYR A 11 0.52 8.77 5.12
N PHE A 12 -0.07 8.52 3.95
CA PHE A 12 0.27 9.25 2.73
C PHE A 12 -0.62 10.47 2.47
N CYS A 13 -1.69 10.65 3.23
CA CYS A 13 -2.68 11.71 3.03
C CYS A 13 -3.28 11.66 1.63
N ARG A 14 -3.60 10.47 1.16
CA ARG A 14 -4.15 10.20 -0.16
C ARG A 14 -5.27 9.16 -0.06
N SER A 15 -6.10 9.09 -1.10
CA SER A 15 -7.16 8.10 -1.16
C SER A 15 -6.81 7.01 -2.17
N PHE A 16 -7.32 5.80 -1.93
CA PHE A 16 -7.19 4.71 -2.90
C PHE A 16 -8.21 4.86 -4.00
N SER A 17 -7.80 4.49 -5.22
CA SER A 17 -8.70 4.25 -6.33
C SER A 17 -8.74 2.74 -6.48
N GLU A 18 -9.81 2.12 -6.02
CA GLU A 18 -9.92 0.68 -5.87
C GLU A 18 -8.81 0.17 -4.95
N ASN A 19 -7.81 -0.53 -5.46
CA ASN A 19 -6.70 -1.05 -4.68
C ASN A 19 -5.38 -0.36 -4.98
N THR A 20 -5.40 0.74 -5.72
CA THR A 20 -4.21 1.47 -6.13
C THR A 20 -4.18 2.86 -5.52
N MET A 21 -3.03 3.26 -5.01
CA MET A 21 -2.81 4.62 -4.55
C MET A 21 -1.74 5.26 -5.42
N TYR A 22 -2.05 6.43 -5.97
CA TYR A 22 -1.13 7.18 -6.83
C TYR A 22 -0.38 8.19 -5.99
N VAL A 23 0.86 7.89 -5.70
CA VAL A 23 1.71 8.72 -4.85
C VAL A 23 3.16 8.42 -5.18
N SER A 24 4.01 9.45 -5.18
CA SER A 24 5.45 9.27 -5.37
C SER A 24 6.03 8.56 -4.15
N LEU A 25 6.81 7.53 -4.38
CA LEU A 25 7.34 6.68 -3.32
C LEU A 25 8.86 6.79 -3.23
N SER A 26 9.36 6.97 -2.01
CA SER A 26 10.78 6.91 -1.71
C SER A 26 11.15 5.49 -1.25
N PRO A 27 12.45 5.15 -1.18
CA PRO A 27 12.86 3.85 -0.64
C PRO A 27 12.33 3.59 0.77
N LYS A 28 12.22 4.62 1.61
CA LYS A 28 11.63 4.50 2.94
C LYS A 28 10.17 4.08 2.86
N ASP A 29 9.43 4.68 1.94
CA ASP A 29 8.02 4.39 1.75
C ASP A 29 7.81 2.94 1.34
N GLU A 30 8.69 2.41 0.48
CA GLU A 30 8.61 1.01 0.07
C GLU A 30 8.75 0.06 1.25
N ILE A 31 9.66 0.37 2.17
CA ILE A 31 9.85 -0.44 3.37
C ILE A 31 8.60 -0.40 4.26
N ILE A 32 8.03 0.79 4.42
CA ILE A 32 6.82 0.97 5.22
C ILE A 32 5.65 0.19 4.61
N ILE A 33 5.49 0.28 3.30
CA ILE A 33 4.45 -0.45 2.58
C ILE A 33 4.61 -1.96 2.79
N GLY A 34 5.83 -2.45 2.67
CA GLY A 34 6.12 -3.86 2.88
C GLY A 34 5.79 -4.33 4.29
N ASN A 35 6.13 -3.53 5.30
CA ASN A 35 5.84 -3.86 6.69
C ASN A 35 4.34 -3.90 6.97
N ILE A 36 3.60 -2.91 6.50
CA ILE A 36 2.14 -2.87 6.69
C ILE A 36 1.49 -4.04 5.96
N CYS A 37 1.89 -4.29 4.72
CA CYS A 37 1.33 -5.41 3.96
C CYS A 37 1.59 -6.74 4.64
N ASN A 38 2.78 -6.91 5.22
CA ASN A 38 3.10 -8.12 5.95
C ASN A 38 2.20 -8.31 7.16
N ASP A 39 1.92 -7.22 7.91
CA ASP A 39 1.06 -7.28 9.08
C ASP A 39 -0.39 -7.64 8.73
N PHE A 40 -0.85 -7.24 7.56
CA PHE A 40 -2.20 -7.53 7.10
C PHE A 40 -2.28 -8.71 6.15
N GLU A 41 -1.18 -9.42 5.96
CA GLU A 41 -1.11 -10.56 5.04
C GLU A 41 -1.55 -10.21 3.63
N LEU A 42 -1.04 -9.09 3.12
CA LEU A 42 -1.32 -8.61 1.78
C LEU A 42 -0.07 -8.65 0.91
N ASP A 43 -0.28 -8.85 -0.37
CA ASP A 43 0.76 -8.63 -1.38
C ASP A 43 0.62 -7.23 -1.94
N PHE A 44 1.66 -6.76 -2.60
CA PHE A 44 1.65 -5.44 -3.19
C PHE A 44 2.56 -5.41 -4.41
N ALA A 45 2.28 -4.45 -5.30
CA ALA A 45 3.14 -4.14 -6.43
C ALA A 45 3.42 -2.65 -6.39
N ILE A 46 4.69 -2.27 -6.52
CA ILE A 46 5.12 -0.88 -6.43
C ILE A 46 5.64 -0.41 -7.78
N GLY A 47 5.13 0.73 -8.26
CA GLY A 47 5.69 1.46 -9.38
C GLY A 47 6.40 2.71 -8.85
N SER A 48 6.89 3.56 -9.75
CA SER A 48 7.57 4.78 -9.35
C SER A 48 6.62 5.82 -8.75
N ASN A 49 5.37 5.83 -9.17
CA ASN A 49 4.39 6.83 -8.77
C ASN A 49 3.08 6.23 -8.26
N HIS A 50 3.09 4.96 -7.88
CA HIS A 50 1.89 4.31 -7.37
C HIS A 50 2.24 2.99 -6.71
N PHE A 51 1.30 2.46 -5.94
CA PHE A 51 1.38 1.08 -5.50
C PHE A 51 -0.04 0.49 -5.46
N THR A 52 -0.12 -0.82 -5.62
CA THR A 52 -1.38 -1.57 -5.66
C THR A 52 -1.34 -2.69 -4.62
N LEU A 53 -2.44 -2.88 -3.91
CA LEU A 53 -2.57 -3.93 -2.91
C LEU A 53 -3.31 -5.13 -3.49
N TYR A 54 -2.88 -6.32 -3.09
CA TYR A 54 -3.51 -7.58 -3.50
C TYR A 54 -3.73 -8.46 -2.29
N GLU A 55 -4.79 -9.24 -2.31
CA GLU A 55 -4.96 -10.27 -1.31
C GLU A 55 -4.01 -11.43 -1.63
N LYS A 56 -3.34 -11.95 -0.60
CA LYS A 56 -2.47 -13.11 -0.79
C LYS A 56 -3.31 -14.34 -1.07
N GLU A 57 -2.90 -15.08 -2.07
CA GLU A 57 -3.49 -16.39 -2.34
C GLU A 57 -2.97 -17.37 -1.31
N LYS A 58 -3.85 -18.26 -0.87
CA LYS A 58 -3.50 -19.30 0.09
C LYS A 58 -3.04 -20.55 -0.63
#